data_57444e93518405a400869104984e7cd5
#
_entry.id   57444e93518405a400869104984e7cd5
#
_cell.length_a   1.000
_cell.length_b   1.000
_cell.length_c   1.000
_cell.angle_alpha   90.00
_cell.angle_beta   90.00
_cell.angle_gamma   90.00
#
_symmetry.space_group_name_H-M   'P 1'
#
loop_
_entity.id
_entity.type
_entity.pdbx_description
1 polymer ?
#
loop_
_entity_poly.entity_id
_entity_poly.type
_entity_poly.pdbx_seq_one_letter_code
_entity_poly.pdbx_strand_id
1 'polypeptide(L)'
;VASCNDKDFQNLMHVYLDAVFYPNIYKNESIFRQEGWHYELEGDNEELKVNGVVYNEMKGAFSSPDDVLEREIMNSLYPHTTYGCESGGDPEAIPELTYEEFLNFHRKFYHPSNSYIYLYGNMDMAEKLTFIDEHYLSVYDALEVDSEVTEEAAFTTPNRIVRECPIGEGEDEEENTYLSQNFCVGNSLDPKLYIAFQIL
;
A
#
# COMPACT_ATOMS: atom_id res chain seq x y z
N VAL A 1 -13.66 5.38 7.82
CA VAL A 1 -14.09 6.42 8.79
C VAL A 1 -15.41 6.03 9.43
N ALA A 2 -15.69 6.45 10.66
CA ALA A 2 -16.88 6.11 11.40
C ALA A 2 -17.37 7.28 12.28
N SER A 3 -18.68 7.38 12.48
CA SER A 3 -19.30 8.32 13.38
C SER A 3 -20.49 7.68 14.09
N CYS A 4 -20.84 8.16 15.28
CA CYS A 4 -21.95 7.66 16.09
C CYS A 4 -23.27 8.42 15.88
N ASN A 5 -23.31 9.42 14.99
CA ASN A 5 -24.55 10.12 14.63
C ASN A 5 -24.59 10.52 13.14
N ASP A 6 -25.79 10.66 12.59
CA ASP A 6 -26.02 10.90 11.16
C ASP A 6 -25.43 12.21 10.66
N LYS A 7 -25.49 13.26 11.47
CA LYS A 7 -25.03 14.59 11.07
C LYS A 7 -23.51 14.63 10.97
N ASP A 8 -22.83 14.06 11.93
CA ASP A 8 -21.38 13.97 11.91
C ASP A 8 -20.90 13.01 10.81
N PHE A 9 -21.66 11.91 10.59
CA PHE A 9 -21.35 10.98 9.50
C PHE A 9 -21.40 11.66 8.13
N GLN A 10 -22.41 12.49 7.86
CA GLN A 10 -22.51 13.23 6.60
C GLN A 10 -21.29 14.13 6.38
N ASN A 11 -20.88 14.87 7.40
CA ASN A 11 -19.71 15.74 7.33
C ASN A 11 -18.42 14.95 7.16
N LEU A 12 -18.26 13.87 7.91
CA LEU A 12 -17.09 12.99 7.85
C LEU A 12 -16.96 12.31 6.48
N MET A 13 -18.08 11.83 5.93
CA MET A 13 -18.13 11.25 4.59
C MET A 13 -17.71 12.27 3.53
N HIS A 14 -18.22 13.51 3.62
CA HIS A 14 -17.86 14.59 2.71
C HIS A 14 -16.35 14.90 2.75
N VAL A 15 -15.79 15.11 3.95
CA VAL A 15 -14.36 15.40 4.14
C VAL A 15 -13.50 14.26 3.62
N TYR A 16 -13.91 13.01 3.86
CA TYR A 16 -13.15 11.85 3.42
C TYR A 16 -13.15 11.68 1.89
N LEU A 17 -14.32 11.80 1.25
CA LEU A 17 -14.45 11.70 -0.20
C LEU A 17 -13.71 12.85 -0.90
N ASP A 18 -13.78 14.06 -0.35
CA ASP A 18 -13.00 15.21 -0.85
C ASP A 18 -11.50 14.94 -0.81
N ALA A 19 -11.01 14.38 0.30
CA ALA A 19 -9.59 14.03 0.43
C ALA A 19 -9.15 12.92 -0.53
N VAL A 20 -10.05 11.99 -0.89
CA VAL A 20 -9.75 10.91 -1.86
C VAL A 20 -9.76 11.41 -3.30
N PHE A 21 -10.82 12.12 -3.72
CA PHE A 21 -11.01 12.51 -5.11
C PHE A 21 -10.35 13.85 -5.47
N TYR A 22 -10.20 14.75 -4.49
CA TYR A 22 -9.63 16.10 -4.69
C TYR A 22 -8.51 16.43 -3.70
N PRO A 23 -7.51 15.54 -3.52
CA PRO A 23 -6.48 15.74 -2.52
C PRO A 23 -5.63 16.99 -2.81
N ASN A 24 -5.15 17.61 -1.75
CA ASN A 24 -4.31 18.81 -1.84
C ASN A 24 -2.91 18.54 -2.42
N ILE A 25 -2.56 17.29 -2.68
CA ILE A 25 -1.28 16.91 -3.28
C ILE A 25 -0.99 17.60 -4.62
N TYR A 26 -2.04 17.96 -5.37
CA TYR A 26 -1.90 18.68 -6.65
C TYR A 26 -1.59 20.17 -6.50
N LYS A 27 -1.80 20.73 -5.32
CA LYS A 27 -1.63 22.15 -5.02
C LYS A 27 -0.41 22.43 -4.17
N ASN A 28 0.11 21.42 -3.48
CA ASN A 28 1.18 21.58 -2.51
C ASN A 28 2.14 20.39 -2.52
N GLU A 29 3.30 20.56 -3.14
CA GLU A 29 4.37 19.55 -3.17
C GLU A 29 4.94 19.24 -1.77
N SER A 30 4.83 20.17 -0.81
CA SER A 30 5.33 19.92 0.54
C SER A 30 4.66 18.72 1.22
N ILE A 31 3.44 18.35 0.82
CA ILE A 31 2.76 17.15 1.32
C ILE A 31 3.54 15.90 0.92
N PHE A 32 3.94 15.80 -0.37
CA PHE A 32 4.76 14.69 -0.83
C PHE A 32 6.12 14.65 -0.12
N ARG A 33 6.74 15.81 0.08
CA ARG A 33 8.05 15.90 0.74
C ARG A 33 7.98 15.51 2.21
N GLN A 34 6.94 15.92 2.91
CA GLN A 34 6.74 15.60 4.32
C GLN A 34 6.37 14.14 4.52
N GLU A 35 5.36 13.65 3.79
CA GLU A 35 4.80 12.31 3.97
C GLU A 35 5.67 11.24 3.29
N GLY A 36 6.15 11.47 2.09
CA GLY A 36 6.97 10.54 1.32
C GLY A 36 8.42 10.55 1.75
N TRP A 37 9.19 11.45 1.15
CA TRP A 37 10.61 11.60 1.45
C TRP A 37 11.16 12.97 1.05
N HIS A 38 12.22 13.39 1.74
CA HIS A 38 13.01 14.59 1.43
C HIS A 38 14.43 14.47 1.98
N TYR A 39 15.30 15.34 1.54
CA TYR A 39 16.61 15.51 2.16
C TYR A 39 16.55 16.50 3.33
N GLU A 40 17.15 16.13 4.45
CA GLU A 40 17.26 16.95 5.63
C GLU A 40 18.73 17.08 6.06
N LEU A 41 19.12 18.29 6.51
CA LEU A 41 20.41 18.54 7.15
C LEU A 41 20.26 18.38 8.66
N GLU A 42 20.98 17.43 9.24
CA GLU A 42 20.91 17.16 10.67
C GLU A 42 22.06 17.83 11.44
N GLY A 43 21.71 18.90 12.15
CA GLY A 43 22.60 19.60 13.07
C GLY A 43 23.73 20.41 12.39
N ASP A 44 24.72 20.77 13.19
CA ASP A 44 25.84 21.63 12.77
C ASP A 44 26.86 20.91 11.84
N ASN A 45 26.76 19.59 11.68
CA ASN A 45 27.70 18.80 10.89
C ASN A 45 27.38 18.73 9.39
N GLU A 46 26.28 19.32 8.96
CA GLU A 46 25.83 19.36 7.54
C GLU A 46 25.73 17.96 6.89
N GLU A 47 25.44 16.93 7.67
CA GLU A 47 25.21 15.59 7.12
C GLU A 47 23.82 15.54 6.50
N LEU A 48 23.78 15.23 5.20
CA LEU A 48 22.54 15.12 4.44
C LEU A 48 21.94 13.73 4.67
N LYS A 49 20.72 13.70 5.21
CA LYS A 49 19.96 12.44 5.45
C LYS A 49 18.67 12.44 4.66
N VAL A 50 18.17 11.25 4.36
CA VAL A 50 16.82 11.05 3.85
C VAL A 50 15.87 10.94 5.03
N ASN A 51 14.79 11.70 4.99
CA ASN A 51 13.73 11.72 6.00
C ASN A 51 12.36 11.76 5.30
N GLY A 52 11.29 11.37 5.99
CA GLY A 52 9.91 11.36 5.52
C GLY A 52 9.08 10.39 6.36
N VAL A 53 7.80 10.63 6.50
CA VAL A 53 6.93 9.79 7.35
C VAL A 53 6.92 8.36 6.84
N VAL A 54 6.53 8.14 5.59
CA VAL A 54 6.46 6.78 4.99
C VAL A 54 7.86 6.16 4.87
N TYR A 55 8.86 6.93 4.47
CA TYR A 55 10.24 6.45 4.40
C TYR A 55 10.73 5.90 5.75
N ASN A 56 10.52 6.64 6.84
CA ASN A 56 10.96 6.22 8.18
C ASN A 56 10.16 5.03 8.70
N GLU A 57 8.85 4.99 8.42
CA GLU A 57 7.99 3.87 8.78
C GLU A 57 8.47 2.57 8.10
N MET A 58 8.70 2.61 6.79
CA MET A 58 9.14 1.45 6.04
C MET A 58 10.58 1.04 6.40
N LYS A 59 11.46 1.99 6.64
CA LYS A 59 12.80 1.70 7.16
C LYS A 59 12.75 1.00 8.52
N GLY A 60 11.81 1.40 9.39
CA GLY A 60 11.56 0.74 10.65
C GLY A 60 11.00 -0.68 10.49
N ALA A 61 10.02 -0.86 9.60
CA ALA A 61 9.43 -2.17 9.30
C ALA A 61 10.50 -3.15 8.82
N PHE A 62 11.35 -2.75 7.88
CA PHE A 62 12.41 -3.63 7.36
C PHE A 62 13.63 -3.81 8.26
N SER A 63 13.58 -3.35 9.49
CA SER A 63 14.60 -3.68 10.50
C SER A 63 14.36 -5.03 11.18
N SER A 64 13.16 -5.62 11.02
CA SER A 64 12.81 -6.93 11.57
C SER A 64 13.18 -8.05 10.58
N PRO A 65 13.85 -9.13 11.05
CA PRO A 65 14.16 -10.29 10.20
C PRO A 65 12.91 -10.97 9.63
N ASP A 66 11.80 -11.00 10.38
CA ASP A 66 10.54 -11.60 9.92
C ASP A 66 9.93 -10.81 8.76
N ASP A 67 9.94 -9.47 8.83
CA ASP A 67 9.43 -8.62 7.75
C ASP A 67 10.30 -8.73 6.49
N VAL A 68 11.62 -8.82 6.65
CA VAL A 68 12.54 -9.08 5.52
C VAL A 68 12.23 -10.44 4.88
N LEU A 69 12.01 -11.47 5.70
CA LEU A 69 11.69 -12.81 5.21
C LEU A 69 10.36 -12.80 4.43
N GLU A 70 9.30 -12.19 4.97
CA GLU A 70 8.00 -12.12 4.33
C GLU A 70 8.07 -11.38 2.98
N ARG A 71 8.76 -10.24 2.93
CA ARG A 71 9.00 -9.51 1.68
C ARG A 71 9.70 -10.38 0.64
N GLU A 72 10.79 -11.05 1.01
CA GLU A 72 11.53 -11.91 0.09
C GLU A 72 10.72 -13.11 -0.39
N ILE A 73 9.85 -13.66 0.44
CA ILE A 73 8.90 -14.69 0.06
C ILE A 73 7.98 -14.16 -1.04
N MET A 74 7.33 -13.02 -0.81
CA MET A 74 6.39 -12.45 -1.77
C MET A 74 7.08 -12.03 -3.08
N ASN A 75 8.22 -11.38 -3.01
CA ASN A 75 9.05 -11.05 -4.17
C ASN A 75 9.43 -12.27 -5.00
N SER A 76 9.77 -13.38 -4.34
CA SER A 76 10.20 -14.59 -5.01
C SER A 76 9.07 -15.40 -5.63
N LEU A 77 7.88 -15.37 -5.00
CA LEU A 77 6.70 -16.08 -5.50
C LEU A 77 5.95 -15.31 -6.59
N TYR A 78 6.02 -13.97 -6.56
CA TYR A 78 5.25 -13.10 -7.45
C TYR A 78 6.13 -12.00 -8.11
N PRO A 79 7.24 -12.36 -8.76
CA PRO A 79 8.20 -11.38 -9.25
C PRO A 79 7.68 -10.46 -10.37
N HIS A 80 6.59 -10.83 -11.05
CA HIS A 80 6.04 -10.10 -12.18
C HIS A 80 4.66 -9.48 -11.91
N THR A 81 4.16 -9.57 -10.69
CA THR A 81 2.88 -9.01 -10.29
C THR A 81 3.05 -7.98 -9.17
N THR A 82 1.99 -7.21 -8.88
CA THR A 82 1.98 -6.26 -7.77
C THR A 82 2.16 -6.91 -6.40
N TYR A 83 1.89 -8.20 -6.26
CA TYR A 83 2.13 -8.96 -5.02
C TYR A 83 3.62 -9.14 -4.70
N GLY A 84 4.50 -9.00 -5.67
CA GLY A 84 5.94 -8.97 -5.43
C GLY A 84 6.44 -7.63 -4.87
N CYS A 85 5.63 -6.61 -4.84
CA CYS A 85 5.98 -5.30 -4.30
C CYS A 85 5.43 -5.12 -2.88
N GLU A 86 6.20 -4.47 -2.04
CA GLU A 86 5.72 -4.06 -0.70
C GLU A 86 4.74 -2.90 -0.83
N SER A 87 3.55 -3.01 -0.20
CA SER A 87 2.48 -2.00 -0.32
C SER A 87 2.84 -0.64 0.28
N GLY A 88 3.64 -0.62 1.34
CA GLY A 88 4.16 0.62 1.95
C GLY A 88 5.37 1.20 1.23
N GLY A 89 5.94 0.46 0.29
CA GLY A 89 7.13 0.83 -0.47
C GLY A 89 8.44 0.30 0.11
N ASP A 90 9.41 0.11 -0.76
CA ASP A 90 10.76 -0.29 -0.37
C ASP A 90 11.56 0.95 0.04
N PRO A 91 12.13 1.02 1.25
CA PRO A 91 12.91 2.17 1.72
C PRO A 91 14.16 2.45 0.86
N GLU A 92 14.67 1.47 0.09
CA GLU A 92 15.74 1.71 -0.85
C GLU A 92 15.24 2.39 -2.14
N ALA A 93 13.99 2.12 -2.54
CA ALA A 93 13.38 2.67 -3.75
C ALA A 93 12.58 3.97 -3.50
N ILE A 94 12.06 4.20 -2.29
CA ILE A 94 11.28 5.40 -1.97
C ILE A 94 12.00 6.70 -2.34
N PRO A 95 13.33 6.87 -2.07
CA PRO A 95 14.05 8.09 -2.43
C PRO A 95 14.24 8.33 -3.94
N GLU A 96 13.91 7.36 -4.77
CA GLU A 96 13.95 7.50 -6.22
C GLU A 96 12.64 8.06 -6.79
N LEU A 97 11.53 8.00 -5.99
CA LEU A 97 10.22 8.49 -6.43
C LEU A 97 10.20 9.99 -6.58
N THR A 98 9.70 10.44 -7.71
CA THR A 98 9.50 11.85 -8.01
C THR A 98 8.07 12.30 -7.66
N TYR A 99 7.90 13.59 -7.42
CA TYR A 99 6.57 14.17 -7.20
C TYR A 99 5.63 13.95 -8.39
N GLU A 100 6.15 14.01 -9.63
CA GLU A 100 5.33 13.79 -10.83
C GLU A 100 4.85 12.32 -10.94
N GLU A 101 5.68 11.33 -10.61
CA GLU A 101 5.28 9.92 -10.57
C GLU A 101 4.21 9.69 -9.51
N PHE A 102 4.36 10.29 -8.34
CA PHE A 102 3.35 10.24 -7.28
C PHE A 102 2.00 10.81 -7.74
N LEU A 103 1.97 11.97 -8.40
CA LEU A 103 0.75 12.55 -8.95
C LEU A 103 0.16 11.69 -10.07
N ASN A 104 0.99 11.11 -10.93
CA ASN A 104 0.54 10.26 -12.02
C ASN A 104 -0.07 8.95 -11.51
N PHE A 105 0.45 8.39 -10.43
CA PHE A 105 -0.15 7.24 -9.78
C PHE A 105 -1.58 7.55 -9.31
N HIS A 106 -1.79 8.66 -8.63
CA HIS A 106 -3.11 9.08 -8.20
C HIS A 106 -4.05 9.31 -9.40
N ARG A 107 -3.62 10.04 -10.42
CA ARG A 107 -4.41 10.29 -11.63
C ARG A 107 -4.84 8.99 -12.33
N LYS A 108 -3.96 8.00 -12.38
CA LYS A 108 -4.21 6.74 -13.06
C LYS A 108 -5.18 5.84 -12.30
N PHE A 109 -5.02 5.71 -11.00
CA PHE A 109 -5.70 4.66 -10.23
C PHE A 109 -6.86 5.15 -9.35
N TYR A 110 -6.87 6.43 -8.95
CA TYR A 110 -7.88 7.01 -8.07
C TYR A 110 -9.07 7.60 -8.85
N HIS A 111 -9.52 6.89 -9.86
CA HIS A 111 -10.74 7.21 -10.60
C HIS A 111 -11.94 6.49 -9.96
N PRO A 112 -13.16 7.12 -9.89
CA PRO A 112 -14.34 6.46 -9.33
C PRO A 112 -14.66 5.10 -9.97
N SER A 113 -14.41 4.92 -11.26
CA SER A 113 -14.59 3.63 -11.95
C SER A 113 -13.66 2.51 -11.45
N ASN A 114 -12.61 2.85 -10.71
CA ASN A 114 -11.67 1.91 -10.09
C ASN A 114 -11.84 1.86 -8.57
N SER A 115 -13.04 2.11 -8.08
CA SER A 115 -13.30 2.15 -6.63
C SER A 115 -14.57 1.42 -6.24
N TYR A 116 -14.61 0.98 -4.99
CA TYR A 116 -15.83 0.52 -4.33
C TYR A 116 -16.11 1.44 -3.15
N ILE A 117 -17.32 2.01 -3.12
CA ILE A 117 -17.79 2.82 -2.00
C ILE A 117 -18.70 1.96 -1.13
N TYR A 118 -18.28 1.70 0.11
CA TYR A 118 -19.04 0.90 1.06
C TYR A 118 -19.57 1.78 2.19
N LEU A 119 -20.90 1.78 2.36
CA LEU A 119 -21.59 2.49 3.43
C LEU A 119 -22.27 1.47 4.34
N TYR A 120 -22.08 1.59 5.65
CA TYR A 120 -22.68 0.72 6.63
C TYR A 120 -23.18 1.52 7.84
N GLY A 121 -24.38 1.23 8.29
CA GLY A 121 -24.97 1.82 9.49
C GLY A 121 -26.44 2.17 9.34
N ASN A 122 -26.99 2.77 10.40
CA ASN A 122 -28.36 3.26 10.41
C ASN A 122 -28.40 4.68 9.82
N MET A 123 -28.69 4.79 8.53
CA MET A 123 -28.74 6.05 7.78
C MET A 123 -29.77 5.98 6.65
N ASP A 124 -30.21 7.13 6.16
CA ASP A 124 -30.95 7.19 4.89
C ASP A 124 -29.98 6.96 3.72
N MET A 125 -29.97 5.74 3.20
CA MET A 125 -29.06 5.33 2.14
C MET A 125 -29.31 6.11 0.83
N ALA A 126 -30.59 6.43 0.53
CA ALA A 126 -30.92 7.18 -0.68
C ALA A 126 -30.34 8.60 -0.62
N GLU A 127 -30.45 9.27 0.52
CA GLU A 127 -29.85 10.59 0.75
C GLU A 127 -28.31 10.54 0.56
N LYS A 128 -27.66 9.52 1.14
CA LYS A 128 -26.20 9.39 1.06
C LYS A 128 -25.72 9.12 -0.36
N LEU A 129 -26.41 8.24 -1.08
CA LEU A 129 -26.08 7.94 -2.47
C LEU A 129 -26.31 9.16 -3.40
N THR A 130 -27.41 9.90 -3.19
CA THR A 130 -27.67 11.15 -3.92
C THR A 130 -26.54 12.16 -3.67
N PHE A 131 -26.16 12.35 -2.40
CA PHE A 131 -25.07 13.25 -2.06
C PHE A 131 -23.74 12.87 -2.74
N ILE A 132 -23.40 11.59 -2.71
CA ILE A 132 -22.16 11.09 -3.35
C ILE A 132 -22.20 11.33 -4.84
N ASP A 133 -23.32 11.02 -5.48
CA ASP A 133 -23.48 11.23 -6.93
C ASP A 133 -23.34 12.71 -7.30
N GLU A 134 -24.13 13.58 -6.67
CA GLU A 134 -24.17 15.01 -6.99
C GLU A 134 -22.85 15.74 -6.73
N HIS A 135 -22.10 15.36 -5.68
CA HIS A 135 -20.89 16.08 -5.26
C HIS A 135 -19.60 15.48 -5.81
N TYR A 136 -19.61 14.17 -6.14
CA TYR A 136 -18.37 13.47 -6.47
C TYR A 136 -18.41 12.67 -7.77
N LEU A 137 -19.53 11.97 -8.09
CA LEU A 137 -19.51 11.02 -9.19
C LEU A 137 -20.04 11.60 -10.50
N SER A 138 -21.04 12.49 -10.46
CA SER A 138 -21.72 13.02 -11.65
C SER A 138 -20.84 13.79 -12.63
N VAL A 139 -19.65 14.21 -12.19
CA VAL A 139 -18.66 14.93 -13.03
C VAL A 139 -17.72 14.01 -13.79
N TYR A 140 -17.76 12.70 -13.51
CA TYR A 140 -16.92 11.72 -14.15
C TYR A 140 -17.69 10.88 -15.16
N ASP A 141 -17.07 10.66 -16.30
CA ASP A 141 -17.50 9.63 -17.24
C ASP A 141 -16.91 8.27 -16.84
N ALA A 142 -17.54 7.17 -17.26
CA ALA A 142 -17.00 5.84 -17.04
C ALA A 142 -15.65 5.68 -17.75
N LEU A 143 -14.65 5.18 -17.03
CA LEU A 143 -13.29 4.95 -17.50
C LEU A 143 -12.88 3.51 -17.23
N GLU A 144 -12.32 2.85 -18.24
CA GLU A 144 -11.62 1.58 -18.04
C GLU A 144 -10.23 1.86 -17.51
N VAL A 145 -9.96 1.39 -16.26
CA VAL A 145 -8.67 1.55 -15.60
C VAL A 145 -7.95 0.21 -15.62
N ASP A 146 -6.77 0.18 -16.23
CA ASP A 146 -5.89 -1.00 -16.25
C ASP A 146 -5.28 -1.21 -14.86
N SER A 147 -6.04 -1.88 -14.00
CA SER A 147 -5.67 -2.20 -12.61
C SER A 147 -5.80 -3.69 -12.29
N GLU A 148 -6.05 -4.53 -13.31
CA GLU A 148 -6.15 -5.97 -13.13
C GLU A 148 -4.80 -6.59 -12.76
N VAL A 149 -4.79 -7.40 -11.72
CA VAL A 149 -3.61 -8.17 -11.32
C VAL A 149 -3.68 -9.52 -12.02
N THR A 150 -2.71 -9.76 -12.89
CA THR A 150 -2.59 -11.04 -13.60
C THR A 150 -2.03 -12.14 -12.69
N GLU A 151 -2.33 -13.40 -13.03
CA GLU A 151 -1.73 -14.53 -12.33
C GLU A 151 -0.22 -14.63 -12.65
N GLU A 152 0.57 -14.96 -11.63
CA GLU A 152 1.98 -15.26 -11.83
C GLU A 152 2.15 -16.59 -12.60
N ALA A 153 3.14 -16.64 -13.46
CA ALA A 153 3.45 -17.85 -14.20
C ALA A 153 3.95 -18.96 -13.26
N ALA A 154 3.46 -20.19 -13.45
CA ALA A 154 3.87 -21.32 -12.63
C ALA A 154 5.37 -21.60 -12.74
N PHE A 155 6.02 -21.80 -11.61
CA PHE A 155 7.43 -22.19 -11.58
C PHE A 155 7.62 -23.61 -12.12
N THR A 156 8.62 -23.79 -12.94
CA THR A 156 8.99 -25.12 -13.47
C THR A 156 10.06 -25.83 -12.64
N THR A 157 10.78 -25.07 -11.83
CA THR A 157 11.84 -25.56 -10.93
C THR A 157 11.81 -24.80 -9.62
N PRO A 158 12.17 -25.45 -8.49
CA PRO A 158 12.31 -24.75 -7.23
C PRO A 158 13.36 -23.64 -7.32
N ASN A 159 13.08 -22.49 -6.73
CA ASN A 159 14.03 -21.41 -6.57
C ASN A 159 14.57 -21.44 -5.13
N ARG A 160 15.87 -21.15 -4.95
CA ARG A 160 16.51 -21.02 -3.65
C ARG A 160 17.09 -19.63 -3.52
N ILE A 161 16.62 -18.89 -2.56
CA ILE A 161 17.07 -17.54 -2.26
C ILE A 161 17.74 -17.53 -0.88
N VAL A 162 18.84 -16.81 -0.79
CA VAL A 162 19.53 -16.54 0.48
C VAL A 162 19.67 -15.04 0.59
N ARG A 163 19.26 -14.51 1.74
CA ARG A 163 19.40 -13.10 2.10
C ARG A 163 20.05 -12.97 3.46
N GLU A 164 20.75 -11.89 3.63
CA GLU A 164 21.28 -11.48 4.92
C GLU A 164 20.28 -10.51 5.56
N CYS A 165 20.04 -10.66 6.85
CA CYS A 165 19.24 -9.74 7.64
C CYS A 165 20.10 -9.11 8.74
N PRO A 166 19.82 -7.85 9.13
CA PRO A 166 20.50 -7.24 10.25
C PRO A 166 20.11 -7.94 11.54
N ILE A 167 21.08 -8.11 12.42
CA ILE A 167 20.87 -8.58 13.79
C ILE A 167 21.16 -7.45 14.78
N GLY A 168 20.54 -7.50 15.95
CA GLY A 168 20.77 -6.53 17.03
C GLY A 168 22.19 -6.59 17.58
N GLU A 169 22.66 -5.46 18.08
CA GLU A 169 23.98 -5.41 18.72
C GLU A 169 24.01 -6.33 19.97
N GLY A 170 24.87 -7.34 19.96
CA GLY A 170 25.01 -8.33 21.03
C GLY A 170 24.14 -9.59 20.88
N GLU A 171 23.42 -9.74 19.78
CA GLU A 171 22.76 -11.00 19.43
C GLU A 171 23.73 -12.00 18.82
N ASP A 172 23.45 -13.31 19.01
CA ASP A 172 24.27 -14.38 18.50
C ASP A 172 23.93 -14.69 17.04
N GLU A 173 24.91 -14.61 16.14
CA GLU A 173 24.74 -14.93 14.74
C GLU A 173 24.36 -16.41 14.50
N GLU A 174 24.79 -17.32 15.38
CA GLU A 174 24.58 -18.76 15.20
C GLU A 174 23.11 -19.18 15.41
N GLU A 175 22.32 -18.40 16.19
CA GLU A 175 20.93 -18.71 16.49
C GLU A 175 19.92 -17.89 15.64
N ASN A 176 20.40 -16.99 14.78
CA ASN A 176 19.58 -16.08 13.97
C ASN A 176 19.50 -16.51 12.48
N THR A 177 19.15 -17.76 12.24
CA THR A 177 18.93 -18.28 10.87
C THR A 177 17.47 -18.66 10.69
N TYR A 178 16.84 -18.06 9.69
CA TYR A 178 15.45 -18.30 9.32
C TYR A 178 15.40 -19.15 8.04
N LEU A 179 14.57 -20.17 8.04
CA LEU A 179 14.33 -21.02 6.87
C LEU A 179 12.83 -21.13 6.61
N SER A 180 12.42 -20.83 5.41
CA SER A 180 11.04 -21.04 4.97
C SER A 180 10.99 -21.83 3.67
N GLN A 181 9.90 -22.59 3.47
CA GLN A 181 9.57 -23.26 2.23
C GLN A 181 8.16 -22.83 1.81
N ASN A 182 8.04 -22.23 0.64
CA ASN A 182 6.85 -21.53 0.22
C ASN A 182 6.35 -22.06 -1.13
N PHE A 183 5.02 -22.11 -1.28
CA PHE A 183 4.37 -22.64 -2.45
C PHE A 183 3.20 -21.74 -2.86
N CYS A 184 3.03 -21.53 -4.15
CA CYS A 184 1.80 -21.02 -4.72
C CYS A 184 0.89 -22.21 -5.04
N VAL A 185 -0.26 -22.32 -4.34
CA VAL A 185 -1.10 -23.55 -4.37
C VAL A 185 -2.41 -23.37 -5.11
N GLY A 186 -2.66 -22.27 -5.74
CA GLY A 186 -3.86 -22.03 -6.54
C GLY A 186 -4.43 -20.63 -6.38
N ASN A 187 -5.56 -20.39 -7.04
CA ASN A 187 -6.21 -19.09 -7.05
C ASN A 187 -7.06 -18.89 -5.79
N SER A 188 -6.83 -17.80 -5.05
CA SER A 188 -7.57 -17.45 -3.84
C SER A 188 -9.04 -17.06 -4.10
N LEU A 189 -9.43 -16.84 -5.36
CA LEU A 189 -10.81 -16.59 -5.76
C LEU A 189 -11.66 -17.88 -5.81
N ASP A 190 -11.06 -19.06 -5.71
CA ASP A 190 -11.82 -20.29 -5.44
C ASP A 190 -12.11 -20.40 -3.93
N PRO A 191 -13.34 -20.09 -3.48
CA PRO A 191 -13.63 -20.03 -2.05
C PRO A 191 -13.56 -21.39 -1.36
N LYS A 192 -13.75 -22.48 -2.09
CA LYS A 192 -13.67 -23.82 -1.53
C LYS A 192 -12.22 -24.22 -1.30
N LEU A 193 -11.37 -23.96 -2.29
CA LEU A 193 -9.94 -24.23 -2.19
C LEU A 193 -9.32 -23.38 -1.10
N TYR A 194 -9.63 -22.08 -1.09
CA TYR A 194 -9.13 -21.14 -0.08
C TYR A 194 -9.47 -21.59 1.35
N ILE A 195 -10.75 -21.91 1.61
CA ILE A 195 -11.18 -22.37 2.94
C ILE A 195 -10.55 -23.71 3.29
N ALA A 196 -10.42 -24.64 2.33
CA ALA A 196 -9.78 -25.92 2.57
C ALA A 196 -8.33 -25.79 3.02
N PHE A 197 -7.57 -24.89 2.40
CA PHE A 197 -6.19 -24.59 2.81
C PHE A 197 -6.08 -23.89 4.16
N GLN A 198 -7.08 -23.08 4.56
CA GLN A 198 -7.10 -22.47 5.88
C GLN A 198 -7.37 -23.47 7.02
N ILE A 199 -7.91 -24.64 6.69
CA ILE A 199 -8.22 -25.70 7.67
C ILE A 199 -7.07 -26.70 7.82
N LEU A 200 -6.23 -26.85 6.80
CA LEU A 200 -5.08 -27.75 6.81
C LEU A 200 -3.94 -27.23 7.68
#